data_2034664b41f2f918f225b1465034cc32
#
_entry.id   2034664b41f2f918f225b1465034cc32
#
_cell.length_a   1.000
_cell.length_b   1.000
_cell.length_c   1.000
_cell.angle_alpha   90.00
_cell.angle_beta   90.00
_cell.angle_gamma   90.00
#
_symmetry.space_group_name_H-M   'P 1'
#
loop_
_entity.id
_entity.type
_entity.pdbx_description
1 polymer ?
#
loop_
_entity_poly.entity_id
_entity_poly.type
_entity_poly.pdbx_seq_one_letter_code
_entity_poly.pdbx_strand_id
1 'polypeptide(L)'
;MKKIFLCLGCMITLLANGQQVDTTEVFDYSKFGDAEGVKRYCTQKVLNQTPQRIISLGYEYQGEFHMPGVPVSAMLPAMQDFHVNRVGSYRFQVNVPMVSNTKLIWQLGANYWSSRFFIDKPGTNLFANGLNNTAMVSAGINTTIFKPLNEKNFLIFQASLDGNGVFPRISDVNGKAFTVSGAAVYGWKKSEKNMIGVGIARTYRAGQLIHLPLLFWNKTFNDHWGMELFMPARGFLRYNVSTSNIIQLGYDLEGNQFWMGLVNSPNGNVFIQRSELRPRIMWDKKISGFVWLNAQAGLRYNWRFDVMNQYDARKDNLRYFTSNLGNPLFFSISLNFVSP
;
A
#
# COMPACT_ATOMS: atom_id res chain seq x y z
N MET A 1 -18.39 -8.98 22.59
CA MET A 1 -17.62 -9.86 21.68
C MET A 1 -18.47 -10.83 20.86
N LYS A 2 -19.51 -11.50 21.38
CA LYS A 2 -20.37 -12.43 20.60
C LYS A 2 -21.16 -11.79 19.43
N LYS A 3 -21.55 -10.52 19.53
CA LYS A 3 -22.34 -9.83 18.49
C LYS A 3 -21.53 -9.40 17.26
N ILE A 4 -20.22 -9.18 17.39
CA ILE A 4 -19.34 -8.81 16.27
C ILE A 4 -19.06 -10.01 15.36
N PHE A 5 -18.97 -11.22 15.93
CA PHE A 5 -18.79 -12.44 15.15
C PHE A 5 -20.03 -12.81 14.33
N LEU A 6 -21.22 -12.46 14.81
CA LEU A 6 -22.47 -12.74 14.08
C LEU A 6 -22.61 -11.85 12.83
N CYS A 7 -22.19 -10.59 12.90
CA CYS A 7 -22.19 -9.69 11.73
C CYS A 7 -21.17 -10.11 10.67
N LEU A 8 -20.00 -10.63 11.06
CA LEU A 8 -19.01 -11.13 10.11
C LEU A 8 -19.49 -12.40 9.41
N GLY A 9 -20.17 -13.27 10.13
CA GLY A 9 -20.79 -14.49 9.58
C GLY A 9 -21.91 -14.19 8.57
N CYS A 10 -22.75 -13.20 8.82
CA CYS A 10 -23.80 -12.79 7.88
C CYS A 10 -23.25 -12.12 6.61
N MET A 11 -22.13 -11.38 6.66
CA MET A 11 -21.50 -10.85 5.45
C MET A 11 -20.92 -11.95 4.55
N ILE A 12 -20.41 -13.03 5.12
CA ILE A 12 -19.85 -14.15 4.35
C ILE A 12 -20.94 -14.95 3.65
N THR A 13 -22.11 -15.10 4.27
CA THR A 13 -23.24 -15.83 3.65
C THR A 13 -23.92 -15.06 2.52
N LEU A 14 -23.90 -13.73 2.53
CA LEU A 14 -24.44 -12.92 1.43
C LEU A 14 -23.57 -12.94 0.16
N LEU A 15 -22.27 -13.27 0.29
CA LEU A 15 -21.36 -13.38 -0.85
C LEU A 15 -21.38 -14.77 -1.52
N ALA A 16 -21.97 -15.78 -0.88
CA ALA A 16 -21.97 -17.17 -1.37
C ALA A 16 -23.10 -17.49 -2.36
N ASN A 17 -24.10 -16.62 -2.52
CA ASN A 17 -25.25 -16.85 -3.41
C ASN A 17 -25.11 -16.22 -4.80
N GLY A 18 -23.93 -15.83 -5.22
CA GLY A 18 -23.65 -15.25 -6.52
C GLY A 18 -23.11 -16.26 -7.52
N GLN A 19 -23.97 -16.76 -8.39
CA GLN A 19 -23.69 -17.42 -9.67
C GLN A 19 -23.34 -18.91 -9.64
N GLN A 20 -24.36 -19.70 -9.60
CA GLN A 20 -24.39 -20.99 -10.30
C GLN A 20 -24.59 -20.68 -11.78
N VAL A 21 -23.53 -20.72 -12.57
CA VAL A 21 -23.63 -20.69 -14.03
C VAL A 21 -23.96 -22.10 -14.48
N ASP A 22 -25.16 -22.30 -14.96
CA ASP A 22 -25.57 -23.55 -15.61
C ASP A 22 -24.76 -23.70 -16.92
N THR A 23 -23.84 -24.67 -16.96
CA THR A 23 -22.87 -24.87 -18.05
C THR A 23 -23.37 -25.84 -19.12
N THR A 24 -24.68 -26.08 -19.22
CA THR A 24 -25.22 -27.08 -20.13
C THR A 24 -25.73 -26.59 -21.48
N GLU A 25 -25.68 -25.27 -21.76
CA GLU A 25 -25.92 -24.79 -23.11
C GLU A 25 -24.62 -24.37 -23.78
N VAL A 26 -24.13 -25.16 -24.71
CA VAL A 26 -23.12 -24.74 -25.67
C VAL A 26 -23.78 -23.73 -26.58
N PHE A 27 -23.69 -22.46 -26.22
CA PHE A 27 -24.10 -21.37 -27.10
C PHE A 27 -23.21 -21.35 -28.34
N ASP A 28 -23.80 -21.68 -29.48
CA ASP A 28 -23.15 -21.56 -30.77
C ASP A 28 -23.06 -20.07 -31.15
N TYR A 29 -21.93 -19.46 -30.81
CA TYR A 29 -21.62 -18.05 -31.11
C TYR A 29 -21.49 -17.74 -32.61
N SER A 30 -21.47 -18.74 -33.48
CA SER A 30 -21.37 -18.54 -34.92
C SER A 30 -22.66 -17.96 -35.56
N LYS A 31 -23.79 -18.03 -34.84
CA LYS A 31 -25.09 -17.48 -35.26
C LYS A 31 -25.30 -16.01 -34.88
N PHE A 32 -24.48 -15.47 -33.99
CA PHE A 32 -24.46 -14.05 -33.71
C PHE A 32 -23.45 -13.42 -34.66
N GLY A 33 -23.88 -13.17 -35.92
CA GLY A 33 -23.09 -12.40 -36.84
C GLY A 33 -22.62 -11.10 -36.15
N ASP A 34 -21.42 -10.61 -36.52
CA ASP A 34 -20.87 -9.36 -36.00
C ASP A 34 -21.96 -8.29 -36.07
N ALA A 35 -22.66 -8.08 -34.98
CA ALA A 35 -23.61 -7.01 -34.84
C ALA A 35 -22.82 -5.71 -34.93
N GLU A 36 -22.83 -5.09 -36.10
CA GLU A 36 -22.28 -3.76 -36.30
C GLU A 36 -22.84 -2.86 -35.19
N GLY A 37 -21.99 -2.52 -34.18
CA GLY A 37 -22.37 -1.60 -33.12
C GLY A 37 -22.13 -2.05 -31.69
N VAL A 38 -21.72 -3.30 -31.39
CA VAL A 38 -21.34 -3.67 -30.03
C VAL A 38 -20.03 -3.02 -29.64
N LYS A 39 -20.11 -1.96 -28.83
CA LYS A 39 -18.91 -1.28 -28.30
C LYS A 39 -18.11 -2.25 -27.41
N ARG A 40 -16.96 -2.66 -27.87
CA ARG A 40 -15.99 -3.43 -27.08
C ARG A 40 -15.17 -2.49 -26.22
N TYR A 41 -14.75 -2.97 -25.05
CA TYR A 41 -13.97 -2.20 -24.08
C TYR A 41 -12.74 -2.99 -23.64
N CYS A 42 -11.63 -2.28 -23.38
CA CYS A 42 -10.41 -2.92 -22.89
C CYS A 42 -10.59 -3.43 -21.45
N THR A 43 -9.97 -4.57 -21.15
CA THR A 43 -9.95 -5.16 -19.81
C THR A 43 -8.89 -4.48 -18.92
N GLN A 44 -9.08 -4.53 -17.61
CA GLN A 44 -8.21 -3.90 -16.61
C GLN A 44 -6.83 -4.54 -16.49
N LYS A 45 -6.70 -5.81 -16.82
CA LYS A 45 -5.48 -6.59 -16.61
C LYS A 45 -4.88 -7.04 -17.94
N VAL A 46 -3.59 -7.33 -17.93
CA VAL A 46 -2.91 -8.12 -18.97
C VAL A 46 -2.97 -9.60 -18.61
N LEU A 47 -2.80 -10.46 -19.63
CA LEU A 47 -2.76 -11.92 -19.41
C LEU A 47 -1.65 -12.29 -18.42
N ASN A 48 -1.89 -13.30 -17.61
CA ASN A 48 -0.96 -13.83 -16.60
C ASN A 48 -0.49 -12.80 -15.55
N GLN A 49 -1.17 -11.66 -15.41
CA GLN A 49 -0.89 -10.68 -14.37
C GLN A 49 -1.17 -11.23 -12.98
N THR A 50 -0.47 -10.72 -11.98
CA THR A 50 -0.69 -11.06 -10.55
C THR A 50 -2.18 -10.91 -10.17
N PRO A 51 -2.75 -11.89 -9.46
CA PRO A 51 -4.13 -11.83 -9.00
C PRO A 51 -4.37 -10.61 -8.12
N GLN A 52 -5.56 -10.03 -8.25
CA GLN A 52 -5.92 -8.87 -7.44
C GLN A 52 -6.35 -9.31 -6.03
N ARG A 53 -5.73 -8.73 -5.03
CA ARG A 53 -6.04 -9.00 -3.62
C ARG A 53 -7.29 -8.22 -3.21
N ILE A 54 -8.31 -8.94 -2.73
CA ILE A 54 -9.53 -8.36 -2.18
C ILE A 54 -9.35 -8.11 -0.68
N ILE A 55 -8.87 -9.11 0.05
CA ILE A 55 -8.55 -9.00 1.48
C ILE A 55 -7.12 -9.48 1.68
N SER A 56 -6.36 -8.76 2.48
CA SER A 56 -5.00 -9.13 2.86
C SER A 56 -4.80 -8.91 4.34
N LEU A 57 -4.29 -9.91 5.04
CA LEU A 57 -3.86 -9.82 6.43
C LEU A 57 -2.42 -10.29 6.53
N GLY A 58 -1.54 -9.44 7.03
CA GLY A 58 -0.11 -9.71 7.07
C GLY A 58 0.55 -9.26 8.36
N TYR A 59 1.65 -9.94 8.66
CA TYR A 59 2.60 -9.57 9.68
C TYR A 59 3.96 -9.36 9.04
N GLU A 60 4.67 -8.33 9.51
CA GLU A 60 6.01 -7.99 9.05
C GLU A 60 6.93 -7.82 10.26
N TYR A 61 8.07 -8.45 10.18
CA TYR A 61 9.18 -8.35 11.12
C TYR A 61 10.33 -7.60 10.44
N GLN A 62 10.91 -6.64 11.14
CA GLN A 62 12.11 -5.93 10.75
C GLN A 62 13.18 -6.17 11.81
N GLY A 63 14.40 -6.49 11.39
CA GLY A 63 15.55 -6.71 12.24
C GLY A 63 16.03 -5.44 12.95
N GLU A 64 17.09 -5.58 13.71
CA GLU A 64 17.69 -4.51 14.50
C GLU A 64 18.34 -3.41 13.64
N PHE A 65 18.40 -2.20 14.17
CA PHE A 65 19.10 -1.08 13.58
C PHE A 65 19.35 0.03 14.60
N HIS A 66 20.31 0.90 14.31
CA HIS A 66 20.54 2.13 15.06
C HIS A 66 19.64 3.25 14.55
N MET A 67 19.11 4.04 15.47
CA MET A 67 18.37 5.27 15.21
C MET A 67 19.14 6.44 15.81
N PRO A 68 20.14 6.97 15.09
CA PRO A 68 20.92 8.12 15.56
C PRO A 68 20.03 9.36 15.56
N GLY A 69 20.06 10.11 16.64
CA GLY A 69 19.38 11.40 16.73
C GLY A 69 20.37 12.53 16.45
N VAL A 70 20.39 13.01 15.21
CA VAL A 70 21.20 14.19 14.85
C VAL A 70 20.38 15.45 15.09
N PRO A 71 20.68 16.27 16.11
CA PRO A 71 19.97 17.53 16.34
C PRO A 71 20.28 18.50 15.19
N VAL A 72 19.25 19.07 14.59
CA VAL A 72 19.38 20.11 13.56
C VAL A 72 19.22 21.50 14.17
N SER A 73 18.67 21.59 15.38
CA SER A 73 18.48 22.84 16.11
C SER A 73 19.14 22.79 17.48
N ALA A 74 19.88 23.83 17.83
CA ALA A 74 20.50 24.03 19.14
C ALA A 74 19.47 24.14 20.31
N MET A 75 18.20 24.29 20.00
CA MET A 75 17.13 24.46 21.00
C MET A 75 16.63 23.14 21.60
N LEU A 76 17.04 21.99 21.06
CA LEU A 76 16.64 20.70 21.59
C LEU A 76 17.85 20.00 22.23
N PRO A 77 17.66 19.35 23.39
CA PRO A 77 18.70 18.49 23.93
C PRO A 77 19.06 17.44 22.88
N ALA A 78 20.35 17.16 22.74
CA ALA A 78 20.86 16.13 21.85
C ALA A 78 20.05 14.85 22.05
N MET A 79 19.38 14.40 21.01
CA MET A 79 18.72 13.11 21.08
C MET A 79 19.81 12.05 21.15
N GLN A 80 19.75 11.21 22.17
CA GLN A 80 20.66 10.09 22.30
C GLN A 80 20.45 9.13 21.13
N ASP A 81 21.50 8.45 20.72
CA ASP A 81 21.39 7.33 19.79
C ASP A 81 20.61 6.21 20.47
N PHE A 82 19.64 5.66 19.77
CA PHE A 82 18.84 4.55 20.25
C PHE A 82 19.14 3.29 19.43
N HIS A 83 19.22 2.18 20.13
CA HIS A 83 19.20 0.87 19.50
C HIS A 83 17.76 0.36 19.43
N VAL A 84 17.30 0.08 18.22
CA VAL A 84 16.02 -0.56 17.96
C VAL A 84 16.25 -2.04 17.74
N ASN A 85 15.83 -2.87 18.69
CA ASN A 85 16.05 -4.32 18.65
C ASN A 85 15.24 -4.98 17.50
N ARG A 86 14.05 -4.47 17.26
CA ARG A 86 13.16 -4.94 16.19
C ARG A 86 12.02 -3.97 15.95
N VAL A 87 11.37 -4.13 14.80
CA VAL A 87 10.06 -3.52 14.55
C VAL A 87 9.08 -4.62 14.14
N GLY A 88 7.93 -4.70 14.81
CA GLY A 88 6.83 -5.58 14.46
C GLY A 88 5.68 -4.78 13.83
N SER A 89 5.16 -5.22 12.70
CA SER A 89 4.10 -4.50 12.01
C SER A 89 2.97 -5.43 11.58
N TYR A 90 1.74 -4.95 11.70
CA TYR A 90 0.55 -5.60 11.16
C TYR A 90 0.02 -4.79 9.99
N ARG A 91 -0.45 -5.50 8.95
CA ARG A 91 -1.07 -4.90 7.78
C ARG A 91 -2.40 -5.59 7.51
N PHE A 92 -3.42 -4.80 7.35
CA PHE A 92 -4.73 -5.23 6.90
C PHE A 92 -5.18 -4.36 5.74
N GLN A 93 -5.71 -4.99 4.70
CA GLN A 93 -6.25 -4.29 3.54
C GLN A 93 -7.48 -5.02 3.04
N VAL A 94 -8.49 -4.26 2.67
CA VAL A 94 -9.67 -4.75 1.99
C VAL A 94 -9.96 -3.85 0.78
N ASN A 95 -10.32 -4.44 -0.36
CA ASN A 95 -10.72 -3.74 -1.58
C ASN A 95 -11.95 -4.44 -2.16
N VAL A 96 -13.10 -3.80 -2.03
CA VAL A 96 -14.39 -4.35 -2.48
C VAL A 96 -14.74 -3.76 -3.85
N PRO A 97 -15.00 -4.59 -4.87
CA PRO A 97 -15.54 -4.10 -6.12
C PRO A 97 -17.00 -3.66 -5.92
N MET A 98 -17.25 -2.35 -6.02
CA MET A 98 -18.59 -1.77 -5.93
C MET A 98 -19.31 -1.87 -7.27
N VAL A 99 -18.58 -1.69 -8.35
CA VAL A 99 -19.06 -1.87 -9.73
C VAL A 99 -18.01 -2.65 -10.49
N SER A 100 -18.41 -3.70 -11.18
CA SER A 100 -17.53 -4.50 -12.03
C SER A 100 -18.26 -4.89 -13.29
N ASN A 101 -18.12 -4.09 -14.33
CA ASN A 101 -18.68 -4.36 -15.65
C ASN A 101 -17.72 -3.89 -16.75
N THR A 102 -18.07 -4.12 -18.00
CA THR A 102 -17.22 -3.78 -19.14
C THR A 102 -16.98 -2.27 -19.31
N LYS A 103 -17.85 -1.40 -18.75
CA LYS A 103 -17.78 0.06 -18.90
C LYS A 103 -17.15 0.77 -17.73
N LEU A 104 -17.08 0.12 -16.57
CA LEU A 104 -16.58 0.69 -15.33
C LEU A 104 -16.19 -0.40 -14.33
N ILE A 105 -15.01 -0.31 -13.77
CA ILE A 105 -14.63 -1.04 -12.57
C ILE A 105 -14.34 -0.01 -11.49
N TRP A 106 -15.14 -0.05 -10.43
CA TRP A 106 -14.99 0.83 -9.28
C TRP A 106 -14.81 0.00 -8.02
N GLN A 107 -13.77 0.31 -7.26
CA GLN A 107 -13.42 -0.36 -6.02
C GLN A 107 -13.32 0.63 -4.89
N LEU A 108 -13.86 0.27 -3.75
CA LEU A 108 -13.61 0.93 -2.47
C LEU A 108 -12.74 0.03 -1.62
N GLY A 109 -11.81 0.64 -0.90
CA GLY A 109 -10.93 -0.08 -0.01
C GLY A 109 -10.76 0.62 1.33
N ALA A 110 -10.26 -0.16 2.28
CA ALA A 110 -9.76 0.31 3.55
C ALA A 110 -8.41 -0.34 3.83
N ASN A 111 -7.52 0.40 4.47
CA ASN A 111 -6.20 -0.07 4.83
C ASN A 111 -5.92 0.27 6.30
N TYR A 112 -5.21 -0.61 6.93
CA TYR A 112 -4.67 -0.43 8.27
C TYR A 112 -3.25 -0.96 8.31
N TRP A 113 -2.34 -0.14 8.80
CA TRP A 113 -0.97 -0.51 9.08
C TRP A 113 -0.61 -0.02 10.46
N SER A 114 0.02 -0.88 11.25
CA SER A 114 0.48 -0.58 12.59
C SER A 114 1.90 -1.10 12.75
N SER A 115 2.81 -0.26 13.22
CA SER A 115 4.23 -0.59 13.35
C SER A 115 4.73 -0.17 14.71
N ARG A 116 5.19 -1.13 15.51
CA ARG A 116 5.72 -0.90 16.87
C ARG A 116 7.22 -1.07 16.88
N PHE A 117 7.90 -0.06 17.39
CA PHE A 117 9.33 -0.06 17.61
C PHE A 117 9.64 -0.62 19.00
N PHE A 118 10.60 -1.53 19.10
CA PHE A 118 11.11 -2.05 20.36
C PHE A 118 12.49 -1.46 20.59
N ILE A 119 12.52 -0.33 21.32
CA ILE A 119 13.71 0.48 21.55
C ILE A 119 14.35 0.03 22.87
N ASP A 120 15.65 -0.23 22.84
CA ASP A 120 16.39 -0.55 24.06
C ASP A 120 16.66 0.74 24.85
N LYS A 121 16.36 0.71 26.15
CA LYS A 121 16.63 1.78 27.11
C LYS A 121 16.25 3.18 26.62
N PRO A 122 14.96 3.45 26.27
CA PRO A 122 14.54 4.77 25.77
C PRO A 122 14.70 5.90 26.80
N GLY A 123 15.00 5.59 28.08
CA GLY A 123 15.26 6.52 29.16
C GLY A 123 14.08 7.48 29.38
N THR A 124 14.39 8.76 29.57
CA THR A 124 13.39 9.83 29.76
C THR A 124 13.01 10.53 28.45
N ASN A 125 13.52 10.06 27.31
CA ASN A 125 13.25 10.69 26.02
C ASN A 125 11.79 10.45 25.60
N LEU A 126 11.00 11.52 25.54
CA LEU A 126 9.56 11.45 25.26
C LEU A 126 9.26 10.91 23.86
N PHE A 127 10.08 11.22 22.87
CA PHE A 127 9.89 10.75 21.48
C PHE A 127 10.15 9.23 21.40
N ALA A 128 11.29 8.76 21.91
CA ALA A 128 11.63 7.36 21.92
C ALA A 128 10.61 6.52 22.73
N ASN A 129 10.20 7.03 23.90
CA ASN A 129 9.15 6.41 24.71
C ASN A 129 7.82 6.35 23.97
N GLY A 130 7.45 7.39 23.24
CA GLY A 130 6.24 7.42 22.44
C GLY A 130 6.25 6.33 21.36
N LEU A 131 7.34 6.16 20.61
CA LEU A 131 7.48 5.11 19.60
C LEU A 131 7.55 3.70 20.20
N ASN A 132 8.17 3.55 21.38
CA ASN A 132 8.31 2.26 22.06
C ASN A 132 6.99 1.79 22.69
N ASN A 133 6.24 2.70 23.29
CA ASN A 133 5.01 2.37 24.02
C ASN A 133 3.78 2.33 23.12
N THR A 134 3.80 3.09 22.02
CA THR A 134 2.66 3.24 21.12
C THR A 134 3.07 2.95 19.69
N ALA A 135 2.28 2.17 18.97
CA ALA A 135 2.54 1.89 17.57
C ALA A 135 2.33 3.15 16.70
N MET A 136 3.17 3.29 15.69
CA MET A 136 2.92 4.18 14.56
C MET A 136 1.84 3.55 13.68
N VAL A 137 0.74 4.27 13.45
CA VAL A 137 -0.44 3.77 12.75
C VAL A 137 -0.72 4.60 11.50
N SER A 138 -1.09 3.91 10.44
CA SER A 138 -1.72 4.48 9.24
C SER A 138 -3.02 3.74 8.99
N ALA A 139 -4.14 4.42 9.03
CA ALA A 139 -5.45 3.85 8.78
C ALA A 139 -6.22 4.75 7.81
N GLY A 140 -6.79 4.17 6.76
CA GLY A 140 -7.44 4.99 5.75
C GLY A 140 -8.44 4.26 4.88
N ILE A 141 -9.08 5.04 4.06
CA ILE A 141 -9.96 4.59 3.00
C ILE A 141 -9.38 4.98 1.64
N ASN A 142 -9.63 4.17 0.64
CA ASN A 142 -9.18 4.43 -0.71
C ASN A 142 -10.23 4.05 -1.74
N THR A 143 -10.12 4.63 -2.91
CA THR A 143 -10.93 4.28 -4.06
C THR A 143 -10.07 4.15 -5.30
N THR A 144 -10.42 3.19 -6.15
CA THR A 144 -9.79 3.01 -7.47
C THR A 144 -10.88 2.84 -8.51
N ILE A 145 -10.80 3.64 -9.55
CA ILE A 145 -11.70 3.60 -10.70
C ILE A 145 -10.86 3.28 -11.94
N PHE A 146 -11.22 2.21 -12.63
CA PHE A 146 -10.75 1.91 -13.97
C PHE A 146 -11.91 2.15 -14.94
N LYS A 147 -11.73 3.12 -15.82
CA LYS A 147 -12.74 3.51 -16.83
C LYS A 147 -12.19 3.23 -18.22
N PRO A 148 -12.56 2.11 -18.87
CA PRO A 148 -12.28 1.92 -20.27
C PRO A 148 -13.09 2.95 -21.10
N LEU A 149 -12.43 3.60 -22.03
CA LEU A 149 -13.03 4.56 -22.96
C LEU A 149 -13.46 3.88 -24.25
N ASN A 150 -12.67 2.90 -24.69
CA ASN A 150 -12.90 2.06 -25.86
C ASN A 150 -12.04 0.77 -25.74
N GLU A 151 -11.85 0.04 -26.84
CA GLU A 151 -11.03 -1.19 -26.87
C GLU A 151 -9.55 -0.98 -26.52
N LYS A 152 -9.04 0.24 -26.72
CA LYS A 152 -7.60 0.56 -26.59
C LYS A 152 -7.31 1.52 -25.46
N ASN A 153 -8.20 2.46 -25.16
CA ASN A 153 -7.92 3.57 -24.25
C ASN A 153 -8.65 3.41 -22.92
N PHE A 154 -8.00 3.82 -21.84
CA PHE A 154 -8.58 3.79 -20.51
C PHE A 154 -8.09 4.93 -19.63
N LEU A 155 -8.82 5.16 -18.55
CA LEU A 155 -8.46 6.04 -17.44
C LEU A 155 -8.36 5.22 -16.15
N ILE A 156 -7.40 5.58 -15.31
CA ILE A 156 -7.32 5.12 -13.92
C ILE A 156 -7.35 6.35 -13.02
N PHE A 157 -8.23 6.32 -12.02
CA PHE A 157 -8.25 7.30 -10.93
C PHE A 157 -8.07 6.56 -9.61
N GLN A 158 -7.21 7.09 -8.77
CA GLN A 158 -7.01 6.61 -7.42
C GLN A 158 -7.08 7.79 -6.45
N ALA A 159 -7.71 7.60 -5.31
CA ALA A 159 -7.70 8.55 -4.21
C ALA A 159 -7.64 7.81 -2.88
N SER A 160 -6.98 8.40 -1.89
CA SER A 160 -6.97 7.91 -0.53
C SER A 160 -7.03 9.05 0.48
N LEU A 161 -7.64 8.76 1.62
CA LEU A 161 -7.62 9.57 2.83
C LEU A 161 -7.10 8.68 3.95
N ASP A 162 -5.94 9.04 4.50
CA ASP A 162 -5.23 8.25 5.50
C ASP A 162 -5.00 9.09 6.75
N GLY A 163 -5.38 8.56 7.93
CA GLY A 163 -5.02 9.08 9.23
C GLY A 163 -3.72 8.44 9.69
N ASN A 164 -2.67 9.25 9.92
CA ASN A 164 -1.32 8.80 10.20
C ASN A 164 -0.80 9.40 11.50
N GLY A 165 -0.36 8.57 12.44
CA GLY A 165 0.19 9.08 13.69
C GLY A 165 0.57 8.02 14.69
N VAL A 166 1.04 8.52 15.83
CA VAL A 166 1.29 7.76 17.05
C VAL A 166 0.21 8.19 18.04
N PHE A 167 -0.84 7.37 18.18
CA PHE A 167 -2.02 7.69 18.97
C PHE A 167 -2.12 6.74 20.16
N PRO A 168 -1.81 7.20 21.40
CA PRO A 168 -2.05 6.41 22.60
C PRO A 168 -3.53 6.04 22.78
N ARG A 169 -4.44 6.93 22.35
CA ARG A 169 -5.90 6.74 22.40
C ARG A 169 -6.53 7.22 21.09
N ILE A 170 -7.68 6.66 20.74
CA ILE A 170 -8.46 7.09 19.56
C ILE A 170 -8.89 8.56 19.68
N SER A 171 -9.16 9.05 20.91
CA SER A 171 -9.49 10.44 21.19
C SER A 171 -8.37 11.43 20.82
N ASP A 172 -7.13 10.95 20.69
CA ASP A 172 -5.97 11.79 20.43
C ASP A 172 -5.78 12.07 18.93
N VAL A 173 -6.62 11.49 18.06
CA VAL A 173 -6.59 11.71 16.62
C VAL A 173 -6.86 13.17 16.30
N ASN A 174 -5.90 13.82 15.67
CA ASN A 174 -5.95 15.23 15.29
C ASN A 174 -6.21 15.39 13.79
N GLY A 175 -6.89 16.47 13.40
CA GLY A 175 -7.11 16.79 11.98
C GLY A 175 -5.82 16.92 11.16
N LYS A 176 -4.70 17.29 11.78
CA LYS A 176 -3.36 17.35 11.18
C LYS A 176 -2.72 15.97 10.90
N ALA A 177 -3.31 14.90 11.41
CA ALA A 177 -2.88 13.53 11.12
C ALA A 177 -3.36 13.04 9.73
N PHE A 178 -4.32 13.71 9.11
CA PHE A 178 -4.89 13.26 7.86
C PHE A 178 -4.08 13.72 6.65
N THR A 179 -3.87 12.78 5.73
CA THR A 179 -3.21 13.01 4.44
C THR A 179 -4.13 12.58 3.31
N VAL A 180 -4.19 13.36 2.24
CA VAL A 180 -4.98 13.06 1.05
C VAL A 180 -4.04 12.83 -0.12
N SER A 181 -4.11 11.66 -0.72
CA SER A 181 -3.34 11.30 -1.91
C SER A 181 -4.26 10.99 -3.08
N GLY A 182 -3.76 11.16 -4.29
CA GLY A 182 -4.50 10.84 -5.50
C GLY A 182 -3.62 10.66 -6.71
N ALA A 183 -4.14 9.95 -7.72
CA ALA A 183 -3.46 9.75 -8.99
C ALA A 183 -4.48 9.68 -10.12
N ALA A 184 -4.08 10.17 -11.29
CA ALA A 184 -4.83 10.03 -12.52
C ALA A 184 -3.88 9.57 -13.63
N VAL A 185 -4.28 8.53 -14.37
CA VAL A 185 -3.51 7.97 -15.48
C VAL A 185 -4.41 7.84 -16.71
N TYR A 186 -3.94 8.33 -17.84
CA TYR A 186 -4.48 8.00 -19.14
C TYR A 186 -3.61 6.92 -19.79
N GLY A 187 -4.24 5.86 -20.32
CA GLY A 187 -3.49 4.71 -20.79
C GLY A 187 -4.04 4.08 -22.06
N TRP A 188 -3.19 3.23 -22.63
CA TRP A 188 -3.42 2.48 -23.87
C TRP A 188 -3.20 1.00 -23.63
N LYS A 189 -4.18 0.18 -23.94
CA LYS A 189 -4.05 -1.27 -24.06
C LYS A 189 -3.65 -1.62 -25.48
N LYS A 190 -2.37 -1.87 -25.70
CA LYS A 190 -1.81 -2.20 -27.02
C LYS A 190 -2.12 -3.63 -27.46
N SER A 191 -2.32 -4.53 -26.50
CA SER A 191 -2.69 -5.94 -26.69
C SER A 191 -3.16 -6.54 -25.37
N GLU A 192 -3.64 -7.79 -25.39
CA GLU A 192 -3.95 -8.52 -24.15
C GLU A 192 -2.73 -8.74 -23.22
N LYS A 193 -1.52 -8.60 -23.75
CA LYS A 193 -0.25 -8.74 -23.01
C LYS A 193 0.43 -7.40 -22.70
N ASN A 194 -0.12 -6.23 -23.11
CA ASN A 194 0.59 -4.96 -22.97
C ASN A 194 -0.34 -3.77 -22.75
N MET A 195 -0.22 -3.15 -21.57
CA MET A 195 -0.90 -1.91 -21.18
C MET A 195 0.13 -0.89 -20.72
N ILE A 196 0.06 0.33 -21.24
CA ILE A 196 0.93 1.45 -20.86
C ILE A 196 0.07 2.69 -20.63
N GLY A 197 0.52 3.57 -19.73
CA GLY A 197 -0.17 4.84 -19.48
C GLY A 197 0.76 5.85 -18.83
N VAL A 198 0.39 7.11 -18.91
CA VAL A 198 1.07 8.24 -18.28
C VAL A 198 0.09 9.03 -17.44
N GLY A 199 0.59 9.67 -16.41
CA GLY A 199 -0.28 10.36 -15.48
C GLY A 199 0.45 11.27 -14.51
N ILE A 200 -0.30 11.71 -13.51
CA ILE A 200 0.20 12.53 -12.40
C ILE A 200 -0.27 11.97 -11.07
N ALA A 201 0.53 12.19 -10.03
CA ALA A 201 0.15 11.86 -8.66
C ALA A 201 0.43 13.02 -7.71
N ARG A 202 -0.42 13.12 -6.72
CA ARG A 202 -0.24 13.85 -5.47
C ARG A 202 -0.07 12.81 -4.36
N THR A 203 1.05 12.82 -3.63
CA THR A 203 1.36 11.76 -2.66
C THR A 203 2.29 12.24 -1.55
N TYR A 204 2.27 11.51 -0.43
CA TYR A 204 3.18 11.71 0.71
C TYR A 204 4.29 10.66 0.79
N ARG A 205 4.49 9.83 -0.24
CA ARG A 205 5.47 8.72 -0.22
C ARG A 205 6.92 9.17 -0.01
N ALA A 206 7.23 10.45 -0.22
CA ALA A 206 8.51 11.04 0.14
C ALA A 206 8.58 11.61 1.57
N GLY A 207 7.61 11.25 2.44
CA GLY A 207 7.48 11.79 3.80
C GLY A 207 6.91 13.21 3.84
N GLN A 208 6.69 13.83 2.71
CA GLN A 208 6.10 15.15 2.52
C GLN A 208 5.22 15.16 1.28
N LEU A 209 4.34 16.14 1.16
CA LEU A 209 3.49 16.28 -0.01
C LEU A 209 4.32 16.59 -1.25
N ILE A 210 4.22 15.73 -2.26
CA ILE A 210 4.83 15.93 -3.57
C ILE A 210 3.84 15.68 -4.70
N HIS A 211 4.10 16.33 -5.83
CA HIS A 211 3.43 16.08 -7.10
C HIS A 211 4.47 15.56 -8.09
N LEU A 212 4.14 14.48 -8.78
CA LEU A 212 5.09 13.83 -9.67
C LEU A 212 4.40 13.18 -10.87
N PRO A 213 5.11 13.05 -12.01
CA PRO A 213 4.64 12.28 -13.14
C PRO A 213 4.60 10.79 -12.81
N LEU A 214 3.65 10.09 -13.44
CA LEU A 214 3.47 8.65 -13.32
C LEU A 214 3.66 7.96 -14.66
N LEU A 215 4.31 6.80 -14.62
CA LEU A 215 4.33 5.81 -15.68
C LEU A 215 3.66 4.53 -15.18
N PHE A 216 2.56 4.14 -15.83
CA PHE A 216 1.92 2.85 -15.67
C PHE A 216 2.33 1.94 -16.83
N TRP A 217 2.85 0.74 -16.54
CA TRP A 217 3.20 -0.20 -17.59
C TRP A 217 3.12 -1.63 -17.08
N ASN A 218 2.13 -2.36 -17.56
CA ASN A 218 1.99 -3.79 -17.33
C ASN A 218 2.21 -4.54 -18.64
N LYS A 219 3.16 -5.46 -18.63
CA LYS A 219 3.51 -6.24 -19.81
C LYS A 219 3.80 -7.70 -19.45
N THR A 220 3.24 -8.60 -20.23
CA THR A 220 3.57 -10.03 -20.21
C THR A 220 4.42 -10.33 -21.44
N PHE A 221 5.65 -10.74 -21.22
CA PHE A 221 6.61 -11.02 -22.28
C PHE A 221 6.35 -12.40 -22.91
N ASN A 222 6.13 -13.40 -22.05
CA ASN A 222 5.79 -14.78 -22.41
C ASN A 222 4.95 -15.40 -21.27
N ASP A 223 4.74 -16.72 -21.29
CA ASP A 223 3.89 -17.38 -20.30
C ASP A 223 4.44 -17.33 -18.87
N HIS A 224 5.75 -17.16 -18.72
CA HIS A 224 6.42 -17.09 -17.43
C HIS A 224 6.74 -15.64 -17.01
N TRP A 225 7.34 -14.84 -17.88
CA TRP A 225 7.87 -13.53 -17.55
C TRP A 225 6.89 -12.39 -17.83
N GLY A 226 6.85 -11.44 -16.92
CA GLY A 226 6.11 -10.20 -17.07
C GLY A 226 6.66 -9.10 -16.17
N MET A 227 6.16 -7.89 -16.34
CA MET A 227 6.45 -6.76 -15.47
C MET A 227 5.19 -5.98 -15.12
N GLU A 228 5.20 -5.40 -13.93
CA GLU A 228 4.10 -4.58 -13.40
C GLU A 228 4.69 -3.30 -12.80
N LEU A 229 4.55 -2.20 -13.51
CA LEU A 229 5.13 -0.92 -13.14
C LEU A 229 4.06 0.13 -12.85
N PHE A 230 4.23 0.86 -11.77
CA PHE A 230 3.52 2.08 -11.42
C PHE A 230 4.55 3.07 -10.87
N MET A 231 5.41 3.55 -11.79
CA MET A 231 6.60 4.33 -11.46
C MET A 231 6.25 5.77 -11.08
N PRO A 232 6.95 6.34 -10.09
CA PRO A 232 8.07 5.77 -9.33
C PRO A 232 7.63 4.97 -8.09
N ALA A 233 6.31 4.83 -7.84
CA ALA A 233 5.80 4.28 -6.59
C ALA A 233 6.14 2.80 -6.37
N ARG A 234 6.15 2.01 -7.44
CA ARG A 234 6.50 0.58 -7.40
C ARG A 234 6.86 0.04 -8.78
N GLY A 235 7.67 -1.00 -8.78
CA GLY A 235 8.01 -1.74 -10.00
C GLY A 235 8.43 -3.16 -9.67
N PHE A 236 7.83 -4.13 -10.36
CA PHE A 236 8.10 -5.56 -10.16
C PHE A 236 8.29 -6.27 -11.49
N LEU A 237 9.35 -7.08 -11.55
CA LEU A 237 9.52 -8.14 -12.52
C LEU A 237 8.86 -9.39 -11.95
N ARG A 238 7.99 -10.02 -12.73
CA ARG A 238 7.21 -11.19 -12.34
C ARG A 238 7.68 -12.42 -13.09
N TYR A 239 7.79 -13.53 -12.36
CA TYR A 239 8.01 -14.86 -12.91
C TYR A 239 6.90 -15.80 -12.45
N ASN A 240 6.06 -16.25 -13.38
CA ASN A 240 5.02 -17.24 -13.15
C ASN A 240 5.63 -18.64 -13.26
N VAL A 241 5.92 -19.29 -12.14
CA VAL A 241 6.30 -20.70 -12.10
C VAL A 241 5.13 -21.56 -12.60
N SER A 242 3.93 -21.17 -12.19
CA SER A 242 2.65 -21.71 -12.65
C SER A 242 1.53 -20.67 -12.42
N THR A 243 0.31 -20.97 -12.82
CA THR A 243 -0.87 -20.13 -12.53
C THR A 243 -1.17 -19.97 -11.03
N SER A 244 -0.60 -20.83 -10.19
CA SER A 244 -0.78 -20.85 -8.73
C SER A 244 0.49 -20.59 -7.94
N ASN A 245 1.59 -20.21 -8.61
CA ASN A 245 2.89 -20.00 -7.98
C ASN A 245 3.66 -18.91 -8.73
N ILE A 246 3.81 -17.74 -8.09
CA ILE A 246 4.34 -16.53 -8.70
C ILE A 246 5.49 -16.00 -7.83
N ILE A 247 6.60 -15.65 -8.46
CA ILE A 247 7.73 -14.96 -7.83
C ILE A 247 7.82 -13.57 -8.43
N GLN A 248 8.04 -12.57 -7.59
CA GLN A 248 8.23 -11.19 -8.03
C GLN A 248 9.50 -10.62 -7.40
N LEU A 249 10.28 -9.90 -8.20
CA LEU A 249 11.44 -9.14 -7.75
C LEU A 249 11.23 -7.67 -8.11
N GLY A 250 11.43 -6.78 -7.18
CA GLY A 250 11.25 -5.37 -7.45
C GLY A 250 11.31 -4.51 -6.20
N TYR A 251 10.65 -3.37 -6.26
CA TYR A 251 10.63 -2.43 -5.15
C TYR A 251 9.28 -1.72 -5.05
N ASP A 252 9.02 -1.16 -3.87
CA ASP A 252 8.02 -0.12 -3.66
C ASP A 252 8.58 1.03 -2.80
N LEU A 253 8.00 2.20 -3.00
CA LEU A 253 8.21 3.36 -2.16
C LEU A 253 7.11 3.40 -1.09
N GLU A 254 7.51 3.46 0.16
CA GLU A 254 6.61 3.61 1.29
C GLU A 254 6.99 4.85 2.08
N GLY A 255 6.02 5.66 2.41
CA GLY A 255 6.25 6.84 3.21
C GLY A 255 4.97 7.62 3.45
N ASN A 256 5.00 8.37 4.54
CA ASN A 256 3.92 9.24 4.92
C ASN A 256 4.41 10.26 5.95
N GLN A 257 3.53 11.19 6.31
CA GLN A 257 3.74 12.10 7.40
C GLN A 257 2.84 11.70 8.58
N PHE A 258 3.45 11.46 9.74
CA PHE A 258 2.77 10.98 10.94
C PHE A 258 2.73 12.07 11.99
N TRP A 259 1.56 12.32 12.55
CA TRP A 259 1.39 13.18 13.70
C TRP A 259 1.75 12.42 14.99
N MET A 260 2.40 13.10 15.93
CA MET A 260 2.71 12.56 17.24
C MET A 260 2.55 13.63 18.32
N GLY A 261 1.63 13.40 19.25
CA GLY A 261 1.48 14.22 20.44
C GLY A 261 2.52 13.84 21.50
N LEU A 262 3.34 14.79 21.91
CA LEU A 262 4.28 14.62 23.01
C LEU A 262 3.70 15.24 24.28
N VAL A 263 3.07 14.43 25.11
CA VAL A 263 2.51 14.86 26.40
C VAL A 263 3.67 15.36 27.29
N ASN A 264 3.49 16.51 27.94
CA ASN A 264 4.49 17.16 28.80
C ASN A 264 5.76 17.64 28.08
N SER A 265 5.74 17.74 26.76
CA SER A 265 6.84 18.34 26.00
C SER A 265 6.61 19.83 25.81
N PRO A 266 7.61 20.69 26.03
CA PRO A 266 7.52 22.12 25.69
C PRO A 266 7.31 22.33 24.18
N ASN A 267 7.63 21.36 23.35
CA ASN A 267 7.48 21.41 21.91
C ASN A 267 6.09 20.96 21.43
N GLY A 268 5.22 20.45 22.32
CA GLY A 268 3.87 20.01 21.96
C GLY A 268 3.85 18.88 20.95
N ASN A 269 3.15 19.09 19.82
CA ASN A 269 3.01 18.10 18.75
C ASN A 269 4.19 18.13 17.79
N VAL A 270 4.61 16.97 17.29
CA VAL A 270 5.62 16.83 16.25
C VAL A 270 5.08 16.04 15.06
N PHE A 271 5.76 16.16 13.92
CA PHE A 271 5.41 15.46 12.68
C PHE A 271 6.61 14.65 12.20
N ILE A 272 6.42 13.35 12.06
CA ILE A 272 7.45 12.44 11.58
C ILE A 272 7.28 12.31 10.07
N GLN A 273 8.25 12.79 9.30
CA GLN A 273 8.34 12.56 7.85
C GLN A 273 9.18 11.32 7.61
N ARG A 274 8.52 10.23 7.23
CA ARG A 274 9.16 8.96 6.94
C ARG A 274 9.05 8.63 5.48
N SER A 275 10.17 8.17 4.88
CA SER A 275 10.19 7.66 3.52
C SER A 275 11.26 6.59 3.35
N GLU A 276 10.89 5.51 2.69
CA GLU A 276 11.76 4.36 2.46
C GLU A 276 11.55 3.75 1.08
N LEU A 277 12.63 3.25 0.52
CA LEU A 277 12.63 2.36 -0.63
C LEU A 277 12.74 0.92 -0.12
N ARG A 278 11.90 0.03 -0.61
CA ARG A 278 11.81 -1.36 -0.17
C ARG A 278 12.07 -2.32 -1.33
N PRO A 279 13.34 -2.54 -1.71
CA PRO A 279 13.68 -3.62 -2.63
C PRO A 279 13.37 -4.96 -1.97
N ARG A 280 12.67 -5.84 -2.69
CA ARG A 280 12.21 -7.11 -2.12
C ARG A 280 11.96 -8.18 -3.17
N ILE A 281 12.04 -9.42 -2.72
CA ILE A 281 11.51 -10.60 -3.40
C ILE A 281 10.20 -10.99 -2.72
N MET A 282 9.22 -11.38 -3.52
CA MET A 282 7.91 -11.85 -3.06
C MET A 282 7.62 -13.20 -3.69
N TRP A 283 7.01 -14.07 -2.92
CA TRP A 283 6.51 -15.36 -3.36
C TRP A 283 5.02 -15.47 -3.04
N ASP A 284 4.20 -15.60 -4.06
CA ASP A 284 2.75 -15.78 -3.96
C ASP A 284 2.40 -17.22 -4.33
N LYS A 285 1.76 -17.93 -3.42
CA LYS A 285 1.35 -19.33 -3.59
C LYS A 285 -0.14 -19.48 -3.32
N LYS A 286 -0.88 -20.01 -4.30
CA LYS A 286 -2.26 -20.45 -4.12
C LYS A 286 -2.29 -21.64 -3.16
N ILE A 287 -3.06 -21.53 -2.10
CA ILE A 287 -3.28 -22.61 -1.12
C ILE A 287 -4.53 -23.39 -1.49
N SER A 288 -5.65 -22.69 -1.69
CA SER A 288 -6.92 -23.32 -2.07
C SER A 288 -7.87 -22.27 -2.62
N GLY A 289 -8.65 -22.61 -3.66
CA GLY A 289 -9.65 -21.72 -4.24
C GLY A 289 -9.10 -20.31 -4.51
N PHE A 290 -9.60 -19.33 -3.80
CA PHE A 290 -9.18 -17.92 -3.86
C PHE A 290 -8.21 -17.50 -2.75
N VAL A 291 -7.75 -18.46 -1.92
CA VAL A 291 -6.84 -18.22 -0.79
C VAL A 291 -5.39 -18.36 -1.25
N TRP A 292 -4.59 -17.31 -1.03
CA TRP A 292 -3.19 -17.25 -1.38
C TRP A 292 -2.33 -16.88 -0.17
N LEU A 293 -1.19 -17.53 -0.04
CA LEU A 293 -0.12 -17.15 0.87
C LEU A 293 0.88 -16.27 0.13
N ASN A 294 1.32 -15.19 0.74
CA ASN A 294 2.42 -14.38 0.26
C ASN A 294 3.51 -14.32 1.32
N ALA A 295 4.73 -14.61 0.93
CA ALA A 295 5.94 -14.43 1.74
C ALA A 295 6.85 -13.41 1.04
N GLN A 296 7.50 -12.55 1.83
CA GLN A 296 8.39 -11.51 1.31
C GLN A 296 9.65 -11.41 2.17
N ALA A 297 10.75 -11.10 1.51
CA ALA A 297 12.01 -10.74 2.15
C ALA A 297 12.65 -9.57 1.40
N GLY A 298 13.28 -8.66 2.11
CA GLY A 298 13.89 -7.49 1.49
C GLY A 298 14.63 -6.60 2.45
N LEU A 299 15.04 -5.45 1.93
CA LEU A 299 15.69 -4.37 2.66
C LEU A 299 14.74 -3.19 2.81
N ARG A 300 14.90 -2.45 3.91
CA ARG A 300 14.29 -1.13 4.10
C ARG A 300 15.37 -0.08 4.00
N TYR A 301 15.50 0.52 2.84
CA TYR A 301 16.38 1.66 2.66
C TYR A 301 15.64 2.94 3.08
N ASN A 302 15.94 3.41 4.31
CA ASN A 302 15.33 4.60 4.88
C ASN A 302 16.09 5.84 4.42
N TRP A 303 15.58 6.59 3.46
CA TRP A 303 16.24 7.83 3.03
C TRP A 303 15.76 9.07 3.78
N ARG A 304 14.66 8.96 4.55
CA ARG A 304 14.14 10.06 5.35
C ARG A 304 13.45 9.53 6.61
N PHE A 305 13.88 10.07 7.73
CA PHE A 305 13.18 9.98 9.00
C PHE A 305 13.45 11.29 9.75
N ASP A 306 12.65 12.31 9.42
CA ASP A 306 12.79 13.65 9.97
C ASP A 306 11.66 13.92 10.96
N VAL A 307 11.97 14.59 12.07
CA VAL A 307 10.96 15.07 13.01
C VAL A 307 10.87 16.57 12.91
N MET A 308 9.68 17.04 12.55
CA MET A 308 9.38 18.43 12.23
C MET A 308 8.45 19.03 13.27
N ASN A 309 8.55 20.35 13.47
CA ASN A 309 7.66 21.09 14.38
C ASN A 309 6.31 21.46 13.74
N GLN A 310 6.17 21.35 12.42
CA GLN A 310 4.98 21.73 11.68
C GLN A 310 4.59 20.70 10.65
N TYR A 311 3.29 20.69 10.33
CA TYR A 311 2.75 19.89 9.23
C TYR A 311 3.33 20.34 7.89
N ASP A 312 3.68 19.37 7.05
CA ASP A 312 4.26 19.57 5.71
C ASP A 312 5.47 20.55 5.67
N ALA A 313 6.23 20.59 6.77
CA ALA A 313 7.41 21.46 6.86
C ALA A 313 8.46 21.02 5.84
N ARG A 314 9.07 22.00 5.16
CA ARG A 314 10.09 21.77 4.11
C ARG A 314 11.41 22.43 4.41
N LYS A 315 11.42 23.37 5.37
CA LYS A 315 12.61 24.14 5.73
C LYS A 315 13.37 23.46 6.86
N ASP A 316 14.68 23.47 6.80
CA ASP A 316 15.53 22.85 7.80
C ASP A 316 15.40 23.46 9.19
N ASN A 317 15.14 24.78 9.28
CA ASN A 317 14.90 25.45 10.57
C ASN A 317 13.62 24.99 11.30
N LEU A 318 12.74 24.25 10.62
CA LEU A 318 11.54 23.64 11.20
C LEU A 318 11.76 22.17 11.60
N ARG A 319 12.96 21.65 11.38
CA ARG A 319 13.35 20.29 11.73
C ARG A 319 13.96 20.26 13.11
N TYR A 320 13.45 19.41 13.96
CA TYR A 320 14.03 19.16 15.27
C TYR A 320 15.24 18.25 15.19
N PHE A 321 15.09 17.12 14.52
CA PHE A 321 16.20 16.23 14.23
C PHE A 321 15.93 15.40 12.98
N THR A 322 16.98 14.86 12.43
CA THR A 322 16.98 13.85 11.38
C THR A 322 17.60 12.58 11.89
N SER A 323 17.11 11.44 11.44
CA SER A 323 17.71 10.15 11.74
C SER A 323 17.95 9.40 10.44
N ASN A 324 19.16 8.92 10.28
CA ASN A 324 19.48 7.96 9.25
C ASN A 324 19.26 6.57 9.86
N LEU A 325 18.02 6.09 9.80
CA LEU A 325 17.72 4.72 10.21
C LEU A 325 18.57 3.79 9.34
N GLY A 326 19.18 2.79 9.94
CA GLY A 326 19.91 1.76 9.20
C GLY A 326 19.04 1.11 8.13
N ASN A 327 19.65 0.24 7.33
CA ASN A 327 18.97 -0.48 6.26
C ASN A 327 18.66 -1.93 6.68
N PRO A 328 17.75 -2.16 7.66
CA PRO A 328 17.50 -3.48 8.18
C PRO A 328 16.80 -4.37 7.16
N LEU A 329 17.07 -5.67 7.30
CA LEU A 329 16.30 -6.70 6.64
C LEU A 329 14.87 -6.74 7.20
N PHE A 330 13.92 -7.04 6.36
CA PHE A 330 12.56 -7.35 6.79
C PHE A 330 12.05 -8.64 6.15
N PHE A 331 11.17 -9.30 6.88
CA PHE A 331 10.42 -10.47 6.45
C PHE A 331 8.94 -10.22 6.69
N SER A 332 8.12 -10.64 5.75
CA SER A 332 6.67 -10.49 5.89
C SER A 332 5.96 -11.73 5.37
N ILE A 333 4.88 -12.10 6.05
CA ILE A 333 3.98 -13.15 5.63
C ILE A 333 2.55 -12.59 5.64
N SER A 334 1.77 -12.92 4.61
CA SER A 334 0.37 -12.52 4.56
C SER A 334 -0.52 -13.57 3.92
N LEU A 335 -1.74 -13.65 4.44
CA LEU A 335 -2.83 -14.40 3.86
C LEU A 335 -3.70 -13.46 3.03
N ASN A 336 -3.95 -13.85 1.79
CA ASN A 336 -4.65 -13.02 0.82
C ASN A 336 -5.83 -13.77 0.22
N PHE A 337 -6.96 -13.10 0.13
CA PHE A 337 -8.11 -13.53 -0.65
C PHE A 337 -8.08 -12.75 -1.97
N VAL A 338 -8.02 -13.45 -3.08
CA VAL A 338 -7.89 -12.84 -4.40
C VAL A 338 -9.17 -12.96 -5.20
N SER A 339 -9.36 -12.06 -6.14
CA SER A 339 -10.44 -12.17 -7.13
C SER A 339 -10.20 -13.41 -8.00
N PRO A 340 -11.21 -14.21 -8.24
CA PRO A 340 -11.16 -15.34 -9.18
C PRO A 340 -10.79 -14.90 -10.60
#